data_dddb392879d3f5f5b2daa7f8f89106f1
#
_entry.id   dddb392879d3f5f5b2daa7f8f89106f1
#
_cell.length_a   1.000
_cell.length_b   1.000
_cell.length_c   1.000
_cell.angle_alpha   90.00
_cell.angle_beta   90.00
_cell.angle_gamma   90.00
#
_symmetry.space_group_name_H-M   'P 1'
#
loop_
_entity.id
_entity.type
_entity.pdbx_description
1 polymer ?
#
loop_
_entity_poly.entity_id
_entity_poly.type
_entity_poly.pdbx_seq_one_letter_code
_entity_poly.pdbx_strand_id
1 'polypeptide(L)'
;MKPKVFIGSSREGVHIADAIHANLSYDAECTVWKDGVFQLSNSTLSDLIRILRDSDFGIFVFSPDDITVMRGNTNQVVRDNVLFELGLFIGRLGSERSFFLIPDNAADLRLPSDLAGVTPGRYEGARTDGNWMAALNPACMQIKMQMTRLKPFQDAPLNDVAPIPIEKETTTTSFKGKIYLEEYKNSYLIKGDTKPIRSDLKAWASWNPNLAAWVLPKTKKDDFESEFADLLS
;
A
#
# COMPACT_ATOMS: atom_id res chain seq x y z
N MET A 1 15.98 10.69 -21.37
CA MET A 1 14.55 10.28 -21.24
C MET A 1 13.94 11.12 -20.14
N LYS A 2 12.74 11.66 -20.36
CA LYS A 2 12.01 12.38 -19.31
C LYS A 2 11.53 11.38 -18.25
N PRO A 3 11.56 11.74 -16.94
CA PRO A 3 10.99 10.89 -15.91
C PRO A 3 9.46 10.82 -16.05
N LYS A 4 8.89 9.68 -15.68
CA LYS A 4 7.45 9.44 -15.66
C LYS A 4 6.89 9.80 -14.29
N VAL A 5 5.87 10.65 -14.25
CA VAL A 5 5.27 11.17 -13.03
C VAL A 5 3.79 10.84 -13.00
N PHE A 6 3.36 10.13 -11.98
CA PHE A 6 1.93 9.96 -11.68
C PHE A 6 1.45 11.10 -10.79
N ILE A 7 0.25 11.64 -11.09
CA ILE A 7 -0.38 12.70 -10.31
C ILE A 7 -1.74 12.18 -9.81
N GLY A 8 -1.82 11.92 -8.51
CA GLY A 8 -3.04 11.49 -7.81
C GLY A 8 -3.76 12.66 -7.16
N SER A 9 -5.08 12.68 -7.23
CA SER A 9 -5.94 13.63 -6.54
C SER A 9 -7.33 13.06 -6.31
N SER A 10 -8.11 13.68 -5.43
CA SER A 10 -9.55 13.52 -5.42
C SER A 10 -10.18 14.10 -6.68
N ARG A 11 -11.47 13.85 -6.88
CA ARG A 11 -12.25 14.47 -7.97
C ARG A 11 -12.28 16.00 -7.82
N GLU A 12 -12.38 16.47 -6.61
CA GLU A 12 -12.42 17.88 -6.23
C GLU A 12 -11.08 18.57 -6.51
N GLY A 13 -9.96 17.85 -6.31
CA GLY A 13 -8.60 18.32 -6.54
C GLY A 13 -8.09 18.21 -7.99
N VAL A 14 -8.90 17.77 -8.95
CA VAL A 14 -8.47 17.56 -10.35
C VAL A 14 -7.86 18.81 -10.97
N HIS A 15 -8.44 19.99 -10.75
CA HIS A 15 -7.93 21.25 -11.30
C HIS A 15 -6.52 21.59 -10.80
N ILE A 16 -6.17 21.18 -9.58
CA ILE A 16 -4.82 21.32 -9.02
C ILE A 16 -3.88 20.32 -9.71
N ALA A 17 -4.34 19.07 -9.90
CA ALA A 17 -3.56 18.04 -10.60
C ALA A 17 -3.25 18.46 -12.05
N ASP A 18 -4.22 19.05 -12.74
CA ASP A 18 -4.04 19.58 -14.11
C ASP A 18 -3.02 20.73 -14.15
N ALA A 19 -3.05 21.62 -13.16
CA ALA A 19 -2.08 22.71 -13.07
C ALA A 19 -0.66 22.20 -12.71
N ILE A 20 -0.54 21.13 -11.91
CA ILE A 20 0.75 20.45 -11.67
C ILE A 20 1.26 19.85 -12.99
N HIS A 21 0.40 19.11 -13.71
CA HIS A 21 0.73 18.55 -15.02
C HIS A 21 1.28 19.63 -15.96
N ALA A 22 0.56 20.73 -16.11
CA ALA A 22 0.96 21.84 -16.97
C ALA A 22 2.33 22.43 -16.58
N ASN A 23 2.59 22.60 -15.27
CA ASN A 23 3.87 23.11 -14.78
C ASN A 23 5.06 22.15 -15.04
N LEU A 24 4.81 20.84 -15.10
CA LEU A 24 5.85 19.82 -15.20
C LEU A 24 6.01 19.23 -16.63
N SER A 25 5.08 19.50 -17.55
CA SER A 25 5.00 18.90 -18.90
C SER A 25 6.28 19.03 -19.73
N TYR A 26 7.06 20.07 -19.49
CA TYR A 26 8.34 20.29 -20.16
C TYR A 26 9.44 19.34 -19.65
N ASP A 27 9.41 19.00 -18.36
CA ASP A 27 10.47 18.31 -17.66
C ASP A 27 10.18 16.82 -17.43
N ALA A 28 8.90 16.42 -17.48
CA ALA A 28 8.44 15.07 -17.19
C ALA A 28 7.31 14.62 -18.12
N GLU A 29 7.13 13.30 -18.21
CA GLU A 29 5.93 12.67 -18.79
C GLU A 29 4.93 12.47 -17.65
N CYS A 30 3.99 13.42 -17.52
CA CYS A 30 3.00 13.42 -16.45
C CYS A 30 1.73 12.68 -16.87
N THR A 31 1.18 11.86 -15.99
CA THR A 31 -0.11 11.19 -16.12
C THR A 31 -0.97 11.52 -14.91
N VAL A 32 -2.09 12.22 -15.13
CA VAL A 32 -3.09 12.46 -14.09
C VAL A 32 -3.98 11.23 -13.96
N TRP A 33 -4.39 10.88 -12.76
CA TRP A 33 -5.20 9.69 -12.48
C TRP A 33 -6.46 9.53 -13.37
N LYS A 34 -7.03 10.61 -13.87
CA LYS A 34 -8.20 10.63 -14.76
C LYS A 34 -7.87 10.29 -16.22
N ASP A 35 -6.59 10.37 -16.64
CA ASP A 35 -6.17 10.31 -18.04
C ASP A 35 -5.95 8.86 -18.50
N GLY A 36 -7.02 8.06 -18.51
CA GLY A 36 -7.00 6.68 -19.04
C GLY A 36 -6.23 5.67 -18.20
N VAL A 37 -5.99 5.99 -16.93
CA VAL A 37 -5.29 5.10 -15.99
C VAL A 37 -6.09 3.82 -15.74
N PHE A 38 -7.42 3.93 -15.65
CA PHE A 38 -8.33 2.82 -15.37
C PHE A 38 -8.89 2.22 -16.67
N GLN A 39 -8.63 0.92 -16.87
CA GLN A 39 -9.10 0.19 -18.05
C GLN A 39 -10.40 -0.55 -17.75
N LEU A 40 -11.24 -0.68 -18.78
CA LEU A 40 -12.45 -1.49 -18.69
C LEU A 40 -12.07 -2.95 -18.32
N SER A 41 -12.83 -3.53 -17.40
CA SER A 41 -12.67 -4.92 -16.91
C SER A 41 -11.48 -5.17 -15.98
N ASN A 42 -10.63 -4.20 -15.68
CA ASN A 42 -9.61 -4.30 -14.66
C ASN A 42 -10.10 -3.80 -13.30
N SER A 43 -9.53 -4.31 -12.22
CA SER A 43 -9.74 -3.69 -10.91
C SER A 43 -8.93 -2.40 -10.80
N THR A 44 -9.50 -1.39 -10.16
CA THR A 44 -8.81 -0.12 -9.87
C THR A 44 -7.43 -0.33 -9.23
N LEU A 45 -7.30 -1.31 -8.33
CA LEU A 45 -6.03 -1.65 -7.69
C LEU A 45 -5.01 -2.23 -8.67
N SER A 46 -5.44 -3.09 -9.61
CA SER A 46 -4.53 -3.66 -10.61
C SER A 46 -3.96 -2.58 -11.54
N ASP A 47 -4.79 -1.63 -11.94
CA ASP A 47 -4.36 -0.50 -12.77
C ASP A 47 -3.42 0.43 -12.00
N LEU A 48 -3.69 0.69 -10.73
CA LEU A 48 -2.82 1.47 -9.86
C LEU A 48 -1.43 0.81 -9.70
N ILE A 49 -1.40 -0.52 -9.50
CA ILE A 49 -0.13 -1.27 -9.42
C ILE A 49 0.65 -1.19 -10.74
N ARG A 50 -0.03 -1.26 -11.88
CA ARG A 50 0.61 -1.11 -13.20
C ARG A 50 1.24 0.28 -13.34
N ILE A 51 0.50 1.34 -13.05
CA ILE A 51 0.98 2.72 -13.08
C ILE A 51 2.17 2.92 -12.12
N LEU A 52 2.05 2.38 -10.91
CA LEU A 52 3.12 2.43 -9.93
C LEU A 52 4.44 1.81 -10.45
N ARG A 53 4.34 0.69 -11.18
CA ARG A 53 5.53 0.04 -11.79
C ARG A 53 6.18 0.91 -12.87
N ASP A 54 5.37 1.64 -13.63
CA ASP A 54 5.83 2.45 -14.75
C ASP A 54 6.29 3.86 -14.35
N SER A 55 6.02 4.27 -13.10
CA SER A 55 6.31 5.62 -12.61
C SER A 55 7.69 5.71 -11.95
N ASP A 56 8.34 6.84 -12.16
CA ASP A 56 9.60 7.23 -11.50
C ASP A 56 9.35 8.09 -10.26
N PHE A 57 8.22 8.81 -10.24
CA PHE A 57 7.79 9.71 -9.17
C PHE A 57 6.28 9.71 -9.02
N GLY A 58 5.81 10.03 -7.81
CA GLY A 58 4.40 10.28 -7.52
C GLY A 58 4.19 11.65 -6.89
N ILE A 59 3.13 12.34 -7.31
CA ILE A 59 2.69 13.62 -6.72
C ILE A 59 1.23 13.49 -6.34
N PHE A 60 0.89 13.81 -5.09
CA PHE A 60 -0.46 13.63 -4.54
C PHE A 60 -1.00 14.94 -4.02
N VAL A 61 -2.18 15.32 -4.51
CA VAL A 61 -2.88 16.51 -4.06
C VAL A 61 -3.70 16.18 -2.82
N PHE A 62 -3.33 16.76 -1.71
CA PHE A 62 -4.02 16.61 -0.44
C PHE A 62 -4.92 17.81 -0.20
N SER A 63 -6.18 17.64 -0.54
CA SER A 63 -7.23 18.63 -0.31
C SER A 63 -8.08 18.22 0.90
N PRO A 64 -8.66 19.18 1.64
CA PRO A 64 -9.56 18.92 2.77
C PRO A 64 -10.97 18.52 2.28
N ASP A 65 -11.05 17.41 1.53
CA ASP A 65 -12.27 17.02 0.80
C ASP A 65 -13.25 16.23 1.65
N ASP A 66 -12.77 15.57 2.70
CA ASP A 66 -13.58 14.73 3.56
C ASP A 66 -13.57 15.22 5.02
N ILE A 67 -14.60 14.82 5.75
CA ILE A 67 -14.73 15.11 7.18
C ILE A 67 -14.81 13.80 7.94
N THR A 68 -14.02 13.67 8.99
CA THR A 68 -14.08 12.55 9.92
C THR A 68 -14.31 13.00 11.36
N VAL A 69 -15.04 12.17 12.10
CA VAL A 69 -15.23 12.39 13.54
C VAL A 69 -14.41 11.35 14.30
N MET A 70 -13.42 11.84 15.04
CA MET A 70 -12.57 10.97 15.86
C MET A 70 -12.53 11.45 17.29
N ARG A 71 -12.87 10.56 18.22
CA ARG A 71 -12.90 10.85 19.66
C ARG A 71 -13.72 12.10 20.01
N GLY A 72 -14.83 12.33 19.28
CA GLY A 72 -15.70 13.49 19.46
C GLY A 72 -15.26 14.80 18.77
N ASN A 73 -14.11 14.81 18.12
CA ASN A 73 -13.62 15.95 17.35
C ASN A 73 -13.87 15.75 15.85
N THR A 74 -14.37 16.79 15.21
CA THR A 74 -14.53 16.86 13.74
C THR A 74 -13.23 17.35 13.12
N ASN A 75 -12.71 16.63 12.14
CA ASN A 75 -11.46 17.00 11.46
C ASN A 75 -11.67 16.95 9.94
N GLN A 76 -11.04 17.88 9.24
CA GLN A 76 -10.87 17.78 7.80
C GLN A 76 -9.76 16.77 7.50
N VAL A 77 -9.99 15.89 6.52
CA VAL A 77 -9.05 14.86 6.13
C VAL A 77 -8.94 14.79 4.61
N VAL A 78 -7.86 14.20 4.17
CA VAL A 78 -7.65 13.84 2.76
C VAL A 78 -8.51 12.62 2.41
N ARG A 79 -8.95 12.53 1.16
CA ARG A 79 -9.64 11.36 0.62
C ARG A 79 -8.81 10.09 0.82
N ASP A 80 -9.42 9.05 1.36
CA ASP A 80 -8.77 7.77 1.70
C ASP A 80 -7.98 7.17 0.54
N ASN A 81 -8.54 7.21 -0.67
CA ASN A 81 -7.87 6.67 -1.85
C ASN A 81 -6.55 7.37 -2.15
N VAL A 82 -6.51 8.71 -2.06
CA VAL A 82 -5.28 9.49 -2.32
C VAL A 82 -4.19 9.17 -1.30
N LEU A 83 -4.60 8.98 -0.05
CA LEU A 83 -3.68 8.57 1.02
C LEU A 83 -3.15 7.15 0.80
N PHE A 84 -4.02 6.21 0.39
CA PHE A 84 -3.63 4.84 0.05
C PHE A 84 -2.65 4.81 -1.12
N GLU A 85 -2.91 5.59 -2.17
CA GLU A 85 -2.03 5.73 -3.34
C GLU A 85 -0.66 6.25 -2.94
N LEU A 86 -0.59 7.32 -2.14
CA LEU A 86 0.69 7.83 -1.62
C LEU A 86 1.45 6.75 -0.87
N GLY A 87 0.77 5.98 0.00
CA GLY A 87 1.39 4.88 0.76
C GLY A 87 2.02 3.81 -0.15
N LEU A 88 1.33 3.42 -1.23
CA LEU A 88 1.86 2.47 -2.22
C LEU A 88 3.10 3.04 -2.94
N PHE A 89 3.07 4.32 -3.31
CA PHE A 89 4.20 4.98 -3.98
C PHE A 89 5.40 5.11 -3.04
N ILE A 90 5.21 5.49 -1.78
CA ILE A 90 6.29 5.51 -0.79
C ILE A 90 6.90 4.12 -0.60
N GLY A 91 6.06 3.08 -0.54
CA GLY A 91 6.52 1.70 -0.38
C GLY A 91 7.39 1.20 -1.51
N ARG A 92 7.13 1.64 -2.76
CA ARG A 92 7.94 1.24 -3.93
C ARG A 92 9.09 2.18 -4.24
N LEU A 93 8.83 3.48 -4.28
CA LEU A 93 9.78 4.47 -4.79
C LEU A 93 10.58 5.17 -3.69
N GLY A 94 10.13 5.03 -2.45
CA GLY A 94 10.66 5.79 -1.32
C GLY A 94 10.02 7.17 -1.15
N SER A 95 10.18 7.76 0.02
CA SER A 95 9.63 9.07 0.36
C SER A 95 10.26 10.21 -0.44
N GLU A 96 11.49 10.06 -0.90
CA GLU A 96 12.18 11.07 -1.70
C GLU A 96 11.62 11.25 -3.12
N ARG A 97 10.82 10.29 -3.59
CA ARG A 97 10.19 10.29 -4.93
C ARG A 97 8.68 10.39 -4.88
N SER A 98 8.12 10.47 -3.70
CA SER A 98 6.68 10.51 -3.45
C SER A 98 6.33 11.80 -2.73
N PHE A 99 5.81 12.76 -3.47
CA PHE A 99 5.51 14.11 -2.96
C PHE A 99 4.02 14.24 -2.69
N PHE A 100 3.67 15.01 -1.67
CA PHE A 100 2.30 15.47 -1.51
C PHE A 100 2.25 16.98 -1.30
N LEU A 101 1.20 17.59 -1.84
CA LEU A 101 0.99 19.03 -1.82
C LEU A 101 -0.27 19.37 -1.04
N ILE A 102 -0.18 20.36 -0.15
CA ILE A 102 -1.30 20.85 0.65
C ILE A 102 -1.49 22.35 0.42
N PRO A 103 -2.73 22.86 0.41
CA PRO A 103 -2.95 24.30 0.37
C PRO A 103 -2.49 24.95 1.69
N ASP A 104 -1.95 26.16 1.62
CA ASP A 104 -1.42 26.90 2.76
C ASP A 104 -2.52 27.33 3.77
N ASN A 105 -3.75 27.47 3.29
CA ASN A 105 -4.92 27.79 4.09
C ASN A 105 -5.62 26.59 4.75
N ALA A 106 -5.10 25.38 4.61
CA ALA A 106 -5.62 24.16 5.26
C ALA A 106 -4.87 23.84 6.56
N ALA A 107 -4.90 24.78 7.52
CA ALA A 107 -4.23 24.60 8.81
C ALA A 107 -4.79 23.42 9.63
N ASP A 108 -6.08 23.13 9.48
CA ASP A 108 -6.81 22.09 10.20
C ASP A 108 -6.83 20.73 9.46
N LEU A 109 -6.13 20.61 8.33
CA LEU A 109 -6.02 19.36 7.60
C LEU A 109 -5.25 18.34 8.42
N ARG A 110 -5.95 17.32 8.86
CA ARG A 110 -5.35 16.25 9.64
C ARG A 110 -4.61 15.27 8.73
N LEU A 111 -3.33 15.12 8.97
CA LEU A 111 -2.48 14.13 8.33
C LEU A 111 -2.23 12.93 9.27
N PRO A 112 -2.00 11.73 8.73
CA PRO A 112 -1.50 10.60 9.52
C PRO A 112 -0.19 10.94 10.23
N SER A 113 -0.02 10.44 11.46
CA SER A 113 1.19 10.66 12.25
C SER A 113 2.46 10.17 11.55
N ASP A 114 2.34 9.12 10.74
CA ASP A 114 3.45 8.51 10.01
C ASP A 114 4.03 9.44 8.91
N LEU A 115 3.26 10.42 8.48
CA LEU A 115 3.72 11.47 7.56
C LEU A 115 4.33 12.68 8.27
N ALA A 116 4.37 12.72 9.61
CA ALA A 116 4.87 13.87 10.37
C ALA A 116 6.35 14.22 10.09
N GLY A 117 7.13 13.27 9.58
CA GLY A 117 8.53 13.48 9.17
C GLY A 117 8.72 13.90 7.71
N VAL A 118 7.66 13.94 6.91
CA VAL A 118 7.71 14.27 5.48
C VAL A 118 7.23 15.70 5.28
N THR A 119 8.07 16.56 4.71
CA THR A 119 7.71 17.95 4.43
C THR A 119 6.81 18.04 3.20
N PRO A 120 5.56 18.53 3.31
CA PRO A 120 4.69 18.72 2.16
C PRO A 120 5.14 19.88 1.28
N GLY A 121 4.89 19.78 -0.02
CA GLY A 121 4.85 20.97 -0.86
C GLY A 121 3.64 21.82 -0.50
N ARG A 122 3.79 23.14 -0.46
CA ARG A 122 2.69 24.06 -0.16
C ARG A 122 2.37 24.92 -1.37
N TYR A 123 1.08 25.24 -1.54
CA TYR A 123 0.61 26.15 -2.58
C TYR A 123 -0.44 27.12 -2.03
N GLU A 124 -0.56 28.28 -2.66
CA GLU A 124 -1.51 29.31 -2.28
C GLU A 124 -2.95 28.86 -2.63
N GLY A 125 -3.65 28.31 -1.63
CA GLY A 125 -4.98 27.73 -1.79
C GLY A 125 -6.11 28.76 -1.89
N ALA A 126 -5.88 30.02 -1.52
CA ALA A 126 -6.88 31.09 -1.49
C ALA A 126 -6.63 32.19 -2.53
N ARG A 127 -6.00 31.87 -3.66
CA ARG A 127 -5.77 32.87 -4.73
C ARG A 127 -7.06 33.40 -5.30
N THR A 128 -7.15 34.73 -5.36
CA THR A 128 -8.35 35.43 -5.84
C THR A 128 -8.47 35.47 -7.36
N ASP A 129 -7.35 35.30 -8.09
CA ASP A 129 -7.31 35.28 -9.55
C ASP A 129 -7.55 33.87 -10.16
N GLY A 130 -7.64 32.83 -9.33
CA GLY A 130 -7.81 31.44 -9.77
C GLY A 130 -6.65 30.88 -10.58
N ASN A 131 -5.49 31.55 -10.60
CA ASN A 131 -4.33 31.11 -11.37
C ASN A 131 -3.57 30.01 -10.60
N TRP A 132 -4.07 28.77 -10.72
CA TRP A 132 -3.49 27.58 -10.07
C TRP A 132 -2.08 27.25 -10.55
N MET A 133 -1.76 27.58 -11.80
CA MET A 133 -0.39 27.37 -12.31
C MET A 133 0.61 28.23 -11.53
N ALA A 134 0.27 29.51 -11.31
CA ALA A 134 1.12 30.41 -10.53
C ALA A 134 1.19 29.99 -9.05
N ALA A 135 0.07 29.54 -8.48
CA ALA A 135 0.02 29.04 -7.10
C ALA A 135 0.94 27.85 -6.85
N LEU A 136 1.00 26.93 -7.80
CA LEU A 136 1.73 25.67 -7.69
C LEU A 136 3.18 25.74 -8.16
N ASN A 137 3.56 26.78 -8.91
CA ASN A 137 4.88 26.90 -9.48
C ASN A 137 6.02 26.75 -8.45
N PRO A 138 5.96 27.36 -7.24
CA PRO A 138 7.04 27.20 -6.25
C PRO A 138 7.24 25.73 -5.82
N ALA A 139 6.16 24.99 -5.57
CA ALA A 139 6.21 23.56 -5.23
C ALA A 139 6.72 22.72 -6.40
N CYS A 140 6.22 22.98 -7.61
CA CYS A 140 6.67 22.30 -8.83
C CYS A 140 8.14 22.54 -9.10
N MET A 141 8.68 23.72 -8.83
CA MET A 141 10.13 24.00 -8.96
C MET A 141 10.96 23.14 -8.03
N GLN A 142 10.53 22.98 -6.77
CA GLN A 142 11.22 22.09 -5.82
C GLN A 142 11.18 20.63 -6.29
N ILE A 143 10.03 20.16 -6.80
CA ILE A 143 9.89 18.80 -7.36
C ILE A 143 10.83 18.63 -8.57
N LYS A 144 10.90 19.60 -9.49
CA LYS A 144 11.83 19.57 -10.63
C LYS A 144 13.29 19.40 -10.19
N MET A 145 13.69 20.13 -9.14
CA MET A 145 15.05 19.99 -8.59
C MET A 145 15.32 18.57 -8.09
N GLN A 146 14.32 17.96 -7.39
CA GLN A 146 14.44 16.58 -6.92
C GLN A 146 14.48 15.58 -8.09
N MET A 147 13.62 15.74 -9.09
CA MET A 147 13.62 14.90 -10.29
C MET A 147 14.97 14.95 -11.03
N THR A 148 15.57 16.15 -11.13
CA THR A 148 16.88 16.35 -11.73
C THR A 148 17.99 15.66 -10.93
N ARG A 149 17.92 15.72 -9.61
CA ARG A 149 18.88 15.09 -8.69
C ARG A 149 18.79 13.58 -8.72
N LEU A 150 17.58 13.03 -8.62
CA LEU A 150 17.33 11.61 -8.44
C LEU A 150 17.27 10.82 -9.76
N LYS A 151 16.99 11.51 -10.88
CA LYS A 151 16.79 10.93 -12.23
C LYS A 151 15.68 9.87 -12.27
N PRO A 152 15.35 9.24 -13.42
CA PRO A 152 14.40 8.15 -13.49
C PRO A 152 14.70 7.03 -12.47
N PHE A 153 13.67 6.41 -11.95
CA PHE A 153 13.81 5.31 -11.02
C PHE A 153 14.37 4.09 -11.75
N GLN A 154 15.39 3.52 -11.19
CA GLN A 154 15.94 2.25 -11.66
C GLN A 154 15.62 1.21 -10.60
N ASP A 155 14.79 0.23 -10.95
CA ASP A 155 14.68 -0.97 -10.14
C ASP A 155 16.08 -1.59 -10.02
N ALA A 156 16.48 -1.97 -8.81
CA ALA A 156 17.69 -2.74 -8.65
C ALA A 156 17.60 -3.98 -9.57
N PRO A 157 18.64 -4.28 -10.37
CA PRO A 157 18.61 -5.46 -11.21
C PRO A 157 18.28 -6.66 -10.32
N LEU A 158 17.31 -7.47 -10.72
CA LEU A 158 16.86 -8.66 -9.97
C LEU A 158 18.01 -9.64 -9.66
N ASN A 159 19.15 -9.45 -10.31
CA ASN A 159 20.37 -10.23 -10.12
C ASN A 159 21.21 -9.80 -8.91
N ASP A 160 20.98 -8.59 -8.35
CA ASP A 160 21.69 -8.09 -7.16
C ASP A 160 20.84 -8.18 -5.88
N VAL A 161 19.58 -8.51 -6.00
CA VAL A 161 18.89 -9.17 -4.91
C VAL A 161 19.49 -10.58 -4.93
N ALA A 162 20.62 -10.77 -4.23
CA ALA A 162 20.92 -12.08 -3.67
C ALA A 162 19.58 -12.58 -3.17
N PRO A 163 19.06 -13.74 -3.67
CA PRO A 163 17.76 -14.21 -3.23
C PRO A 163 17.83 -14.00 -1.73
N ILE A 164 16.96 -13.08 -1.22
CA ILE A 164 16.75 -13.06 0.22
C ILE A 164 16.66 -14.54 0.46
N PRO A 165 17.60 -15.17 1.17
CA PRO A 165 17.35 -16.54 1.51
C PRO A 165 15.94 -16.38 2.07
N ILE A 166 14.94 -16.86 1.33
CA ILE A 166 13.81 -17.43 1.99
C ILE A 166 14.57 -18.54 2.72
N GLU A 167 15.24 -18.17 3.83
CA GLU A 167 15.13 -19.03 4.92
C GLU A 167 13.63 -19.24 4.91
N LYS A 168 13.24 -20.33 4.26
CA LYS A 168 12.26 -21.12 4.93
C LYS A 168 12.83 -21.06 6.33
N GLU A 169 12.33 -20.10 7.13
CA GLU A 169 12.16 -20.44 8.50
C GLU A 169 11.33 -21.72 8.45
N THR A 170 11.98 -22.81 8.10
CA THR A 170 12.01 -23.87 9.03
C THR A 170 12.51 -23.18 10.30
N THR A 171 11.66 -22.41 10.95
CA THR A 171 11.55 -22.43 12.34
C THR A 171 11.24 -23.89 12.67
N THR A 172 12.27 -24.69 12.54
CA THR A 172 12.47 -25.80 13.42
C THR A 172 12.84 -25.14 14.75
N THR A 173 11.97 -24.28 15.28
CA THR A 173 11.68 -24.36 16.68
C THR A 173 11.38 -25.82 16.83
N SER A 174 12.28 -26.55 17.48
CA SER A 174 12.05 -27.94 17.82
C SER A 174 10.82 -27.93 18.73
N PHE A 175 9.66 -27.86 18.07
CA PHE A 175 8.37 -27.93 18.72
C PHE A 175 8.32 -29.32 19.29
N LYS A 176 8.49 -29.43 20.60
CA LYS A 176 8.44 -30.72 21.34
C LYS A 176 7.03 -31.12 21.73
N GLY A 177 6.03 -30.32 21.29
CA GLY A 177 4.63 -30.64 21.50
C GLY A 177 4.18 -31.78 20.58
N LYS A 178 3.24 -32.58 21.05
CA LYS A 178 2.63 -33.64 20.25
C LYS A 178 1.17 -33.30 19.97
N ILE A 179 0.75 -33.64 18.77
CA ILE A 179 -0.65 -33.62 18.35
C ILE A 179 -1.13 -35.04 18.09
N TYR A 180 -2.41 -35.25 18.13
CA TYR A 180 -3.02 -36.53 17.83
C TYR A 180 -4.35 -36.35 17.12
N LEU A 181 -4.73 -37.35 16.32
CA LEU A 181 -5.99 -37.40 15.60
C LEU A 181 -7.00 -38.24 16.35
N GLU A 182 -8.18 -37.70 16.60
CA GLU A 182 -9.31 -38.42 17.18
C GLU A 182 -10.44 -38.51 16.15
N GLU A 183 -10.95 -39.70 15.90
CA GLU A 183 -12.04 -39.89 14.95
C GLU A 183 -13.32 -39.23 15.46
N TYR A 184 -13.96 -38.41 14.61
CA TYR A 184 -15.17 -37.71 14.93
C TYR A 184 -16.13 -37.66 13.73
N LYS A 185 -17.19 -38.47 13.78
CA LYS A 185 -18.18 -38.59 12.70
C LYS A 185 -17.48 -38.91 11.34
N ASN A 186 -17.62 -37.98 10.37
CA ASN A 186 -17.00 -38.10 9.06
C ASN A 186 -15.73 -37.25 8.89
N SER A 187 -15.00 -37.01 9.98
CA SER A 187 -13.80 -36.16 10.05
C SER A 187 -12.88 -36.64 11.17
N TYR A 188 -11.73 -35.99 11.32
CA TYR A 188 -10.83 -36.14 12.46
C TYR A 188 -10.70 -34.82 13.23
N LEU A 189 -10.58 -34.90 14.54
CA LEU A 189 -10.22 -33.76 15.39
C LEU A 189 -8.71 -33.80 15.64
N ILE A 190 -8.05 -32.68 15.35
CA ILE A 190 -6.64 -32.50 15.71
C ILE A 190 -6.61 -31.90 17.11
N LYS A 191 -6.08 -32.63 18.07
CA LYS A 191 -5.95 -32.27 19.48
C LYS A 191 -4.47 -32.28 19.90
N GLY A 192 -4.20 -31.82 21.12
CA GLY A 192 -2.86 -31.68 21.66
C GLY A 192 -2.36 -30.24 21.59
N ASP A 193 -1.05 -30.07 21.50
CA ASP A 193 -0.45 -28.72 21.53
C ASP A 193 -0.48 -28.07 20.13
N THR A 194 -1.66 -27.59 19.71
CA THR A 194 -1.90 -27.02 18.38
C THR A 194 -1.61 -25.51 18.28
N LYS A 195 -1.36 -24.82 19.40
CA LYS A 195 -1.17 -23.35 19.42
C LYS A 195 0.02 -22.90 18.57
N PRO A 196 1.22 -23.48 18.71
CA PRO A 196 2.39 -23.05 17.95
C PRO A 196 2.30 -23.27 16.45
N ILE A 197 1.53 -24.28 16.00
CA ILE A 197 1.36 -24.66 14.59
C ILE A 197 0.01 -24.20 14.00
N ARG A 198 -0.65 -23.27 14.65
CA ARG A 198 -1.99 -22.81 14.26
C ARG A 198 -2.05 -22.22 12.82
N SER A 199 -0.99 -21.58 12.38
CA SER A 199 -0.88 -21.06 11.01
C SER A 199 -0.89 -22.18 9.99
N ASP A 200 -0.16 -23.24 10.27
CA ASP A 200 0.02 -24.37 9.35
C ASP A 200 -1.25 -25.23 9.28
N LEU A 201 -1.92 -25.42 10.41
CA LEU A 201 -3.19 -26.14 10.48
C LEU A 201 -4.32 -25.50 9.67
N LYS A 202 -4.28 -24.19 9.43
CA LYS A 202 -5.31 -23.49 8.61
C LYS A 202 -5.39 -23.99 7.17
N ALA A 203 -4.30 -24.49 6.61
CA ALA A 203 -4.28 -25.04 5.25
C ALA A 203 -4.97 -26.42 5.17
N TRP A 204 -5.04 -27.13 6.29
CA TRP A 204 -5.48 -28.51 6.37
C TRP A 204 -6.86 -28.69 7.00
N ALA A 205 -7.14 -27.91 8.04
CA ALA A 205 -8.29 -28.08 8.93
C ALA A 205 -8.99 -26.75 9.24
N SER A 206 -10.24 -26.83 9.69
CA SER A 206 -11.02 -25.68 10.13
C SER A 206 -11.19 -25.70 11.65
N TRP A 207 -11.01 -24.54 12.30
CA TRP A 207 -11.24 -24.44 13.74
C TRP A 207 -12.72 -24.49 14.08
N ASN A 208 -13.13 -25.37 14.97
CA ASN A 208 -14.47 -25.44 15.49
C ASN A 208 -14.51 -24.98 16.96
N PRO A 209 -15.09 -23.79 17.26
CA PRO A 209 -15.08 -23.25 18.62
C PRO A 209 -15.91 -24.07 19.61
N ASN A 210 -16.98 -24.76 19.13
CA ASN A 210 -17.83 -25.59 19.99
C ASN A 210 -17.13 -26.89 20.45
N LEU A 211 -16.18 -27.38 19.65
CA LEU A 211 -15.41 -28.58 19.96
C LEU A 211 -14.03 -28.24 20.53
N ALA A 212 -13.68 -26.94 20.56
CA ALA A 212 -12.36 -26.43 20.90
C ALA A 212 -11.20 -27.22 20.20
N ALA A 213 -11.40 -27.58 18.94
CA ALA A 213 -10.51 -28.42 18.17
C ALA A 213 -10.50 -28.04 16.67
N TRP A 214 -9.44 -28.44 15.98
CA TRP A 214 -9.37 -28.34 14.53
C TRP A 214 -10.02 -29.57 13.92
N VAL A 215 -10.84 -29.35 12.89
CA VAL A 215 -11.59 -30.42 12.18
C VAL A 215 -10.92 -30.67 10.84
N LEU A 216 -10.33 -31.84 10.69
CA LEU A 216 -9.64 -32.32 9.47
C LEU A 216 -10.60 -33.20 8.67
N PRO A 217 -10.87 -32.93 7.38
CA PRO A 217 -11.65 -33.82 6.52
C PRO A 217 -11.00 -35.19 6.36
N LYS A 218 -11.78 -36.26 6.32
CA LYS A 218 -11.24 -37.65 6.11
C LYS A 218 -10.38 -37.77 4.86
N THR A 219 -10.73 -37.03 3.82
CA THR A 219 -10.00 -37.08 2.52
C THR A 219 -8.59 -36.49 2.59
N LYS A 220 -8.25 -35.75 3.64
CA LYS A 220 -6.91 -35.17 3.82
C LYS A 220 -6.07 -35.87 4.89
N LYS A 221 -6.55 -36.98 5.44
CA LYS A 221 -5.88 -37.62 6.57
C LYS A 221 -4.48 -38.08 6.24
N ASP A 222 -4.34 -38.87 5.16
CA ASP A 222 -3.07 -39.52 4.81
C ASP A 222 -1.98 -38.49 4.44
N ASP A 223 -2.38 -37.42 3.73
CA ASP A 223 -1.48 -36.32 3.38
C ASP A 223 -1.08 -35.54 4.64
N PHE A 224 -2.03 -35.32 5.55
CA PHE A 224 -1.78 -34.65 6.82
C PHE A 224 -0.84 -35.47 7.72
N GLU A 225 -1.04 -36.77 7.84
CA GLU A 225 -0.18 -37.67 8.62
C GLU A 225 1.24 -37.70 8.05
N SER A 226 1.39 -37.60 6.74
CA SER A 226 2.71 -37.53 6.10
C SER A 226 3.42 -36.19 6.40
N GLU A 227 2.70 -35.08 6.32
CA GLU A 227 3.26 -33.71 6.52
C GLU A 227 3.63 -33.46 7.99
N PHE A 228 2.83 -33.98 8.94
CA PHE A 228 3.01 -33.78 10.37
C PHE A 228 3.52 -35.01 11.12
N ALA A 229 4.19 -35.95 10.43
CA ALA A 229 4.64 -37.21 11.00
C ALA A 229 5.48 -37.05 12.26
N ASP A 230 6.33 -36.03 12.31
CA ASP A 230 7.21 -35.76 13.44
C ASP A 230 6.48 -35.22 14.69
N LEU A 231 5.26 -34.74 14.53
CA LEU A 231 4.42 -34.14 15.57
C LEU A 231 3.30 -35.07 16.04
N LEU A 232 2.98 -36.08 15.29
CA LEU A 232 1.94 -37.06 15.63
C LEU A 232 2.44 -38.05 16.70
N SER A 233 1.56 -38.34 17.66
CA SER A 233 1.83 -39.28 18.75
C SER A 233 0.90 -40.48 18.70
#